data_b9419d5ee8f080342406a5b5a73b1fa5
#
_entry.id   b9419d5ee8f080342406a5b5a73b1fa5
#
_cell.length_a   1.000
_cell.length_b   1.000
_cell.length_c   1.000
_cell.angle_alpha   90.00
_cell.angle_beta   90.00
_cell.angle_gamma   90.00
#
_symmetry.space_group_name_H-M   'P 1'
#
loop_
_entity.id
_entity.type
_entity.pdbx_description
1 polymer ?
#
loop_
_entity_poly.entity_id
_entity_poly.type
_entity_poly.pdbx_seq_one_letter_code
_entity_poly.pdbx_strand_id
1 'polypeptide(L)'
;MSYWNSNKIVEEYSLPSTNPYGNFTVVDTVPEDMLHMIHSHWYQFPPLNPMWYGILAFVVTIVGLCSISGNFVVIWVFMNTKALRSPANTLVVSLAVSDFIMMAAMFPPLVTNCYWGTWIFGPLFCEVYAFIGNVVGCASIGNMIFITFDRYNVIVKGVSGTPLSQKNATLQVLLVWVSSILWCIFPFFGWNRYVPEGNMTACGTDYLTEDEFSRSYLYVYSVWVYFAPLALIVYCYFHIVSAVATHEKQMRDQAKKMGVKSLRTEEAKKTSAECRLAKVALTTVSLWFMAWTPYLIINWAGMFYPSVVSPLFSIWGSVFAKANAVYNPIVYAISHP
;
A
#
# COMPACT_ATOMS: atom_id res chain seq x y z
N MET A 1 13.29 36.73 14.43
CA MET A 1 13.06 35.94 15.66
C MET A 1 11.90 36.59 16.39
N SER A 2 10.68 36.18 16.09
CA SER A 2 9.49 36.63 16.81
C SER A 2 9.09 35.53 17.79
N TYR A 3 9.09 35.87 19.05
CA TYR A 3 8.65 35.02 20.16
C TYR A 3 7.20 34.62 19.97
N TRP A 4 6.92 33.32 19.88
CA TRP A 4 5.61 32.72 19.86
C TRP A 4 4.90 32.95 21.20
N ASN A 5 3.73 33.55 21.18
CA ASN A 5 2.91 33.78 22.37
C ASN A 5 2.02 32.53 22.59
N SER A 6 2.59 31.49 23.21
CA SER A 6 1.98 30.17 23.47
C SER A 6 0.81 30.19 24.47
N ASN A 7 0.51 31.36 25.07
CA ASN A 7 -0.31 31.40 26.28
C ASN A 7 -1.82 31.38 26.08
N LYS A 8 -2.34 31.38 24.84
CA LYS A 8 -3.79 31.42 24.60
C LYS A 8 -4.47 30.07 24.32
N ILE A 9 -3.72 29.05 23.92
CA ILE A 9 -4.26 27.72 23.57
C ILE A 9 -4.14 26.74 24.73
N VAL A 10 -3.24 27.00 25.69
CA VAL A 10 -2.93 26.09 26.80
C VAL A 10 -4.00 26.07 27.90
N GLU A 11 -4.83 27.10 28.03
CA GLU A 11 -5.81 27.18 29.13
C GLU A 11 -7.05 26.26 28.98
N GLU A 12 -7.36 25.80 27.79
CA GLU A 12 -8.59 25.02 27.53
C GLU A 12 -8.39 23.49 27.61
N TYR A 13 -7.13 22.99 27.61
CA TYR A 13 -6.82 21.55 27.55
C TYR A 13 -5.81 21.07 28.60
N SER A 14 -5.70 21.72 29.77
CA SER A 14 -4.78 21.27 30.81
C SER A 14 -5.30 20.03 31.54
N LEU A 15 -4.97 18.84 31.01
CA LEU A 15 -4.95 17.62 31.80
C LEU A 15 -3.77 17.69 32.78
N PRO A 16 -3.93 17.21 34.04
CA PRO A 16 -2.82 17.17 35.00
C PRO A 16 -1.73 16.25 34.47
N SER A 17 -0.65 16.82 33.94
CA SER A 17 0.40 16.05 33.28
C SER A 17 1.44 15.59 34.27
N THR A 18 1.57 14.28 34.43
CA THR A 18 2.77 13.59 34.93
C THR A 18 3.87 13.54 33.86
N ASN A 19 3.74 14.33 32.81
CA ASN A 19 4.64 14.34 31.64
C ASN A 19 5.98 15.01 32.04
N PRO A 20 7.13 14.32 31.89
CA PRO A 20 8.46 14.89 32.22
C PRO A 20 8.85 16.07 31.30
N TYR A 21 8.13 16.30 30.21
CA TYR A 21 8.32 17.44 29.29
C TYR A 21 7.46 18.66 29.65
N GLY A 22 6.78 18.65 30.82
CA GLY A 22 5.86 19.72 31.24
C GLY A 22 4.55 19.68 30.44
N ASN A 23 4.04 20.85 30.06
CA ASN A 23 2.79 20.95 29.26
C ASN A 23 3.00 20.83 27.74
N PHE A 24 4.22 20.50 27.26
CA PHE A 24 4.49 20.36 25.82
C PHE A 24 3.98 19.03 25.28
N THR A 25 3.38 19.10 24.09
CA THR A 25 2.80 17.96 23.36
C THR A 25 3.41 17.81 21.97
N VAL A 26 3.13 16.71 21.30
CA VAL A 26 3.55 16.50 19.91
C VAL A 26 2.93 17.52 18.96
N VAL A 27 1.84 18.20 19.36
CA VAL A 27 1.14 19.19 18.56
C VAL A 27 1.78 20.58 18.60
N ASP A 28 2.58 20.88 19.63
CA ASP A 28 3.14 22.23 19.83
C ASP A 28 4.15 22.64 18.74
N THR A 29 4.66 21.70 17.96
CA THR A 29 5.52 21.95 16.80
C THR A 29 4.73 22.18 15.50
N VAL A 30 3.42 21.97 15.52
CA VAL A 30 2.57 22.05 14.34
C VAL A 30 2.32 23.52 13.97
N PRO A 31 2.46 23.92 12.68
CA PRO A 31 2.14 25.28 12.24
C PRO A 31 0.68 25.68 12.53
N GLU A 32 0.44 26.96 12.83
CA GLU A 32 -0.89 27.47 13.20
C GLU A 32 -1.97 27.18 12.15
N ASP A 33 -1.63 27.27 10.87
CA ASP A 33 -2.54 27.00 9.76
C ASP A 33 -2.96 25.52 9.65
N MET A 34 -2.23 24.62 10.32
CA MET A 34 -2.52 23.18 10.36
C MET A 34 -3.34 22.74 11.57
N LEU A 35 -3.46 23.56 12.63
CA LEU A 35 -4.07 23.17 13.91
C LEU A 35 -5.53 22.70 13.75
N HIS A 36 -6.28 23.27 12.81
CA HIS A 36 -7.67 22.89 12.53
C HIS A 36 -7.82 21.45 11.99
N MET A 37 -6.74 20.83 11.54
CA MET A 37 -6.71 19.45 11.04
C MET A 37 -6.32 18.43 12.13
N ILE A 38 -5.84 18.91 13.29
CA ILE A 38 -5.30 18.04 14.34
C ILE A 38 -6.42 17.54 15.23
N HIS A 39 -6.52 16.22 15.41
CA HIS A 39 -7.48 15.62 16.34
C HIS A 39 -7.04 15.81 17.78
N SER A 40 -8.01 16.05 18.71
CA SER A 40 -7.76 16.28 20.14
C SER A 40 -6.98 15.15 20.82
N HIS A 41 -7.10 13.93 20.32
CA HIS A 41 -6.36 12.76 20.79
C HIS A 41 -4.83 12.96 20.85
N TRP A 42 -4.25 13.77 19.94
CA TRP A 42 -2.80 13.93 19.88
C TRP A 42 -2.23 14.85 20.96
N TYR A 43 -3.04 15.72 21.57
CA TYR A 43 -2.60 16.62 22.64
C TYR A 43 -2.22 15.91 23.95
N GLN A 44 -2.55 14.63 24.10
CA GLN A 44 -2.15 13.86 25.29
C GLN A 44 -0.73 13.28 25.23
N PHE A 45 -0.09 13.33 24.06
CA PHE A 45 1.23 12.73 23.87
C PHE A 45 2.34 13.77 23.96
N PRO A 46 3.45 13.46 24.70
CA PRO A 46 4.62 14.32 24.72
C PRO A 46 5.28 14.39 23.33
N PRO A 47 6.14 15.39 23.08
CA PRO A 47 6.97 15.45 21.89
C PRO A 47 7.77 14.16 21.74
N LEU A 48 7.89 13.68 20.50
CA LEU A 48 8.71 12.49 20.23
C LEU A 48 10.19 12.79 20.40
N ASN A 49 10.92 11.80 20.91
CA ASN A 49 12.38 11.88 20.94
C ASN A 49 12.92 12.09 19.51
N PRO A 50 13.77 13.11 19.26
CA PRO A 50 14.35 13.40 17.95
C PRO A 50 15.03 12.21 17.26
N MET A 51 15.53 11.26 18.03
CA MET A 51 16.11 10.01 17.51
C MET A 51 15.11 9.25 16.63
N TRP A 52 13.82 9.23 16.97
CA TRP A 52 12.80 8.54 16.18
C TRP A 52 12.59 9.18 14.81
N TYR A 53 12.65 10.51 14.72
CA TYR A 53 12.62 11.21 13.43
C TYR A 53 13.86 10.88 12.58
N GLY A 54 15.04 10.77 13.21
CA GLY A 54 16.28 10.36 12.52
C GLY A 54 16.20 8.92 11.99
N ILE A 55 15.72 7.98 12.81
CA ILE A 55 15.51 6.57 12.39
C ILE A 55 14.49 6.50 11.26
N LEU A 56 13.38 7.21 11.39
CA LEU A 56 12.34 7.26 10.36
C LEU A 56 12.88 7.80 9.03
N ALA A 57 13.57 8.94 9.07
CA ALA A 57 14.19 9.54 7.88
C ALA A 57 15.18 8.59 7.21
N PHE A 58 16.03 7.92 7.99
CA PHE A 58 17.01 6.95 7.47
C PHE A 58 16.32 5.76 6.79
N VAL A 59 15.37 5.11 7.46
CA VAL A 59 14.64 3.96 6.93
C VAL A 59 13.87 4.33 5.65
N VAL A 60 13.14 5.46 5.69
CA VAL A 60 12.34 5.91 4.54
C VAL A 60 13.22 6.33 3.37
N THR A 61 14.43 6.87 3.62
CA THR A 61 15.39 7.19 2.55
C THR A 61 15.85 5.92 1.84
N ILE A 62 16.25 4.88 2.57
CA ILE A 62 16.68 3.62 1.96
C ILE A 62 15.52 3.00 1.17
N VAL A 63 14.35 2.87 1.78
CA VAL A 63 13.15 2.30 1.15
C VAL A 63 12.77 3.10 -0.09
N GLY A 64 12.79 4.44 -0.01
CA GLY A 64 12.48 5.35 -1.12
C GLY A 64 13.42 5.17 -2.31
N LEU A 65 14.72 5.21 -2.06
CA LEU A 65 15.72 5.05 -3.12
C LEU A 65 15.65 3.66 -3.77
N CYS A 66 15.51 2.60 -2.97
CA CYS A 66 15.37 1.23 -3.49
C CYS A 66 14.09 1.07 -4.31
N SER A 67 12.96 1.64 -3.85
CA SER A 67 11.70 1.56 -4.58
C SER A 67 11.73 2.33 -5.89
N ILE A 68 12.17 3.59 -5.86
CA ILE A 68 12.24 4.43 -7.06
C ILE A 68 13.15 3.78 -8.11
N SER A 69 14.35 3.38 -7.73
CA SER A 69 15.30 2.74 -8.65
C SER A 69 14.80 1.39 -9.15
N GLY A 70 14.29 0.53 -8.27
CA GLY A 70 13.81 -0.80 -8.61
C GLY A 70 12.60 -0.76 -9.56
N ASN A 71 11.59 0.05 -9.25
CA ASN A 71 10.41 0.18 -10.11
C ASN A 71 10.72 0.89 -11.44
N PHE A 72 11.63 1.87 -11.44
CA PHE A 72 12.12 2.46 -12.68
C PHE A 72 12.77 1.40 -13.59
N VAL A 73 13.63 0.53 -13.05
CA VAL A 73 14.23 -0.56 -13.82
C VAL A 73 13.17 -1.51 -14.36
N VAL A 74 12.17 -1.89 -13.55
CA VAL A 74 11.06 -2.73 -14.02
C VAL A 74 10.34 -2.06 -15.20
N ILE A 75 9.91 -0.80 -15.06
CA ILE A 75 9.23 -0.05 -16.12
C ILE A 75 10.10 -0.01 -17.38
N TRP A 76 11.37 0.38 -17.22
CA TRP A 76 12.31 0.47 -18.34
C TRP A 76 12.49 -0.85 -19.09
N VAL A 77 12.75 -1.95 -18.38
CA VAL A 77 12.99 -3.27 -18.97
C VAL A 77 11.75 -3.77 -19.71
N PHE A 78 10.57 -3.69 -19.09
CA PHE A 78 9.32 -4.19 -19.69
C PHE A 78 8.87 -3.35 -20.90
N MET A 79 9.13 -2.05 -20.89
CA MET A 79 8.79 -1.18 -22.03
C MET A 79 9.77 -1.31 -23.21
N ASN A 80 11.04 -1.59 -22.95
CA ASN A 80 12.07 -1.61 -24.00
C ASN A 80 12.37 -3.02 -24.55
N THR A 81 12.03 -4.09 -23.82
CA THR A 81 12.29 -5.46 -24.23
C THR A 81 11.09 -6.04 -24.99
N LYS A 82 11.20 -6.22 -26.31
CA LYS A 82 10.09 -6.73 -27.15
C LYS A 82 9.53 -8.07 -26.66
N ALA A 83 10.37 -8.98 -26.16
CA ALA A 83 9.97 -10.28 -25.64
C ALA A 83 9.08 -10.20 -24.39
N LEU A 84 9.14 -9.10 -23.65
CA LEU A 84 8.34 -8.86 -22.44
C LEU A 84 7.06 -8.05 -22.70
N ARG A 85 6.78 -7.64 -23.93
CA ARG A 85 5.57 -6.91 -24.30
C ARG A 85 4.41 -7.88 -24.44
N SER A 86 3.76 -8.23 -23.35
CA SER A 86 2.54 -9.03 -23.32
C SER A 86 1.40 -8.29 -22.62
N PRO A 87 0.14 -8.65 -22.88
CA PRO A 87 -1.01 -8.06 -22.20
C PRO A 87 -0.92 -8.17 -20.67
N ALA A 88 -0.51 -9.32 -20.14
CA ALA A 88 -0.33 -9.53 -18.71
C ALA A 88 0.76 -8.61 -18.11
N ASN A 89 1.83 -8.36 -18.86
CA ASN A 89 2.91 -7.48 -18.42
C ASN A 89 2.51 -5.99 -18.42
N THR A 90 1.46 -5.60 -19.14
CA THR A 90 0.88 -4.25 -19.03
C THR A 90 0.38 -3.96 -17.61
N LEU A 91 -0.21 -4.95 -16.95
CA LEU A 91 -0.64 -4.85 -15.54
C LEU A 91 0.58 -4.77 -14.59
N VAL A 92 1.64 -5.51 -14.87
CA VAL A 92 2.91 -5.46 -14.11
C VAL A 92 3.56 -4.08 -14.23
N VAL A 93 3.57 -3.49 -15.41
CA VAL A 93 4.08 -2.12 -15.63
C VAL A 93 3.22 -1.11 -14.88
N SER A 94 1.88 -1.25 -14.92
CA SER A 94 0.97 -0.38 -14.17
C SER A 94 1.18 -0.48 -12.66
N LEU A 95 1.44 -1.68 -12.14
CA LEU A 95 1.80 -1.91 -10.74
C LEU A 95 3.13 -1.21 -10.40
N ALA A 96 4.16 -1.36 -11.22
CA ALA A 96 5.44 -0.70 -11.00
C ALA A 96 5.33 0.83 -11.08
N VAL A 97 4.45 1.37 -11.93
CA VAL A 97 4.16 2.81 -12.00
C VAL A 97 3.50 3.29 -10.71
N SER A 98 2.51 2.56 -10.15
CA SER A 98 1.90 2.94 -8.86
C SER A 98 2.92 2.94 -7.72
N ASP A 99 3.78 1.93 -7.64
CA ASP A 99 4.81 1.83 -6.61
C ASP A 99 5.91 2.89 -6.76
N PHE A 100 6.28 3.23 -8.00
CA PHE A 100 7.20 4.33 -8.30
C PHE A 100 6.63 5.67 -7.83
N ILE A 101 5.37 5.99 -8.20
CA ILE A 101 4.70 7.22 -7.78
C ILE A 101 4.53 7.26 -6.27
N MET A 102 4.20 6.13 -5.61
CA MET A 102 4.10 6.04 -4.16
C MET A 102 5.34 6.64 -3.50
N MET A 103 6.51 6.15 -3.85
CA MET A 103 7.73 6.59 -3.17
C MET A 103 8.26 7.92 -3.71
N ALA A 104 8.11 8.23 -5.00
CA ALA A 104 8.52 9.52 -5.56
C ALA A 104 7.75 10.70 -4.93
N ALA A 105 6.46 10.50 -4.61
CA ALA A 105 5.63 11.52 -3.98
C ALA A 105 5.72 11.53 -2.45
N MET A 106 5.89 10.34 -1.81
CA MET A 106 5.81 10.23 -0.35
C MET A 106 7.15 10.41 0.36
N PHE A 107 8.23 9.87 -0.21
CA PHE A 107 9.54 9.85 0.45
C PHE A 107 10.13 11.24 0.69
N PRO A 108 10.24 12.16 -0.31
CA PRO A 108 10.91 13.44 -0.10
C PRO A 108 10.22 14.33 0.95
N PRO A 109 8.88 14.52 0.92
CA PRO A 109 8.21 15.29 1.96
C PRO A 109 8.34 14.68 3.35
N LEU A 110 8.23 13.35 3.47
CA LEU A 110 8.33 12.66 4.76
C LEU A 110 9.71 12.86 5.41
N VAL A 111 10.79 12.71 4.63
CA VAL A 111 12.17 12.95 5.13
C VAL A 111 12.37 14.41 5.52
N THR A 112 11.86 15.34 4.73
CA THR A 112 11.92 16.78 5.05
C THR A 112 11.18 17.08 6.34
N ASN A 113 9.97 16.55 6.52
CA ASN A 113 9.18 16.73 7.73
C ASN A 113 9.85 16.09 8.96
N CYS A 114 10.56 14.97 8.80
CA CYS A 114 11.35 14.39 9.88
C CYS A 114 12.48 15.34 10.36
N TYR A 115 13.09 16.10 9.47
CA TYR A 115 14.09 17.09 9.84
C TYR A 115 13.50 18.21 10.69
N TRP A 116 12.28 18.65 10.37
CA TRP A 116 11.57 19.71 11.10
C TRP A 116 10.77 19.20 12.30
N GLY A 117 10.57 17.89 12.44
CA GLY A 117 9.75 17.26 13.47
C GLY A 117 8.25 17.53 13.31
N THR A 118 7.80 18.06 12.18
CA THR A 118 6.39 18.39 11.91
C THR A 118 6.13 18.52 10.41
N TRP A 119 4.85 18.59 10.04
CA TRP A 119 4.42 18.88 8.66
C TRP A 119 4.57 20.38 8.35
N ILE A 120 5.38 20.71 7.35
CA ILE A 120 5.71 22.09 7.03
C ILE A 120 5.12 22.60 5.70
N PHE A 121 4.44 21.75 4.93
CA PHE A 121 4.00 22.08 3.58
C PHE A 121 2.57 22.65 3.51
N GLY A 122 1.92 22.89 4.66
CA GLY A 122 0.59 23.46 4.75
C GLY A 122 -0.56 22.47 4.49
N PRO A 123 -1.83 22.91 4.69
CA PRO A 123 -3.01 22.05 4.68
C PRO A 123 -3.25 21.38 3.33
N LEU A 124 -3.28 22.14 2.26
CA LEU A 124 -3.57 21.62 0.91
C LEU A 124 -2.60 20.53 0.48
N PHE A 125 -1.31 20.72 0.75
CA PHE A 125 -0.32 19.69 0.37
C PHE A 125 -0.42 18.45 1.26
N CYS A 126 -0.88 18.56 2.51
CA CYS A 126 -1.21 17.44 3.38
C CYS A 126 -2.32 16.57 2.76
N GLU A 127 -3.41 17.20 2.33
CA GLU A 127 -4.52 16.52 1.67
C GLU A 127 -4.10 15.88 0.35
N VAL A 128 -3.35 16.58 -0.50
CA VAL A 128 -2.86 16.06 -1.79
C VAL A 128 -1.87 14.91 -1.57
N TYR A 129 -0.99 15.01 -0.58
CA TYR A 129 -0.07 13.95 -0.20
C TYR A 129 -0.82 12.67 0.19
N ALA A 130 -1.79 12.78 1.10
CA ALA A 130 -2.61 11.67 1.53
C ALA A 130 -3.44 11.08 0.37
N PHE A 131 -4.04 11.94 -0.47
CA PHE A 131 -4.79 11.54 -1.66
C PHE A 131 -3.92 10.70 -2.62
N ILE A 132 -2.73 11.19 -2.99
CA ILE A 132 -1.82 10.46 -3.88
C ILE A 132 -1.47 9.09 -3.27
N GLY A 133 -1.10 9.05 -1.98
CA GLY A 133 -0.77 7.81 -1.29
C GLY A 133 -1.90 6.77 -1.33
N ASN A 134 -3.13 7.21 -1.10
CA ASN A 134 -4.31 6.35 -1.17
C ASN A 134 -4.61 5.88 -2.61
N VAL A 135 -4.56 6.78 -3.60
CA VAL A 135 -4.80 6.43 -5.02
C VAL A 135 -3.83 5.35 -5.48
N VAL A 136 -2.53 5.54 -5.24
CA VAL A 136 -1.53 4.56 -5.71
C VAL A 136 -1.56 3.26 -4.90
N GLY A 137 -1.94 3.30 -3.62
CA GLY A 137 -2.20 2.11 -2.81
C GLY A 137 -3.38 1.29 -3.35
N CYS A 138 -4.49 1.94 -3.69
CA CYS A 138 -5.64 1.31 -4.35
C CYS A 138 -5.26 0.76 -5.73
N ALA A 139 -4.49 1.51 -6.52
CA ALA A 139 -4.05 1.07 -7.84
C ALA A 139 -3.12 -0.16 -7.74
N SER A 140 -2.26 -0.22 -6.74
CA SER A 140 -1.38 -1.37 -6.50
C SER A 140 -2.20 -2.65 -6.29
N ILE A 141 -3.12 -2.67 -5.33
CA ILE A 141 -3.95 -3.87 -5.09
C ILE A 141 -4.89 -4.16 -6.28
N GLY A 142 -5.43 -3.15 -6.94
CA GLY A 142 -6.27 -3.32 -8.13
C GLY A 142 -5.52 -4.02 -9.27
N ASN A 143 -4.28 -3.64 -9.56
CA ASN A 143 -3.43 -4.32 -10.53
C ASN A 143 -3.17 -5.78 -10.12
N MET A 144 -2.90 -6.04 -8.82
CA MET A 144 -2.65 -7.39 -8.31
C MET A 144 -3.88 -8.30 -8.44
N ILE A 145 -5.10 -7.77 -8.27
CA ILE A 145 -6.34 -8.51 -8.52
C ILE A 145 -6.40 -8.98 -9.98
N PHE A 146 -6.18 -8.08 -10.94
CA PHE A 146 -6.24 -8.44 -12.36
C PHE A 146 -5.11 -9.38 -12.79
N ILE A 147 -3.90 -9.24 -12.23
CA ILE A 147 -2.81 -10.21 -12.40
C ILE A 147 -3.24 -11.58 -11.88
N THR A 148 -3.87 -11.65 -10.72
CA THR A 148 -4.38 -12.89 -10.13
C THR A 148 -5.47 -13.51 -11.01
N PHE A 149 -6.40 -12.73 -11.53
CA PHE A 149 -7.43 -13.21 -12.46
C PHE A 149 -6.86 -13.74 -13.77
N ASP A 150 -5.84 -13.09 -14.31
CA ASP A 150 -5.15 -13.58 -15.48
C ASP A 150 -4.52 -14.95 -15.22
N ARG A 151 -3.82 -15.13 -14.09
CA ARG A 151 -3.28 -16.44 -13.68
C ARG A 151 -4.36 -17.50 -13.48
N TYR A 152 -5.48 -17.13 -12.86
CA TYR A 152 -6.63 -18.03 -12.70
C TYR A 152 -7.18 -18.47 -14.06
N ASN A 153 -7.38 -17.56 -15.00
CA ASN A 153 -7.90 -17.91 -16.34
C ASN A 153 -6.95 -18.83 -17.11
N VAL A 154 -5.64 -18.57 -17.03
CA VAL A 154 -4.64 -19.38 -17.75
C VAL A 154 -4.51 -20.78 -17.14
N ILE A 155 -4.47 -20.90 -15.81
CA ILE A 155 -4.17 -22.17 -15.14
C ILE A 155 -5.42 -23.02 -14.90
N VAL A 156 -6.52 -22.41 -14.45
CA VAL A 156 -7.74 -23.12 -14.08
C VAL A 156 -8.62 -23.40 -15.29
N LYS A 157 -8.84 -22.40 -16.13
CA LYS A 157 -9.67 -22.53 -17.35
C LYS A 157 -8.90 -23.11 -18.53
N GLY A 158 -7.57 -22.96 -18.57
CA GLY A 158 -6.72 -23.52 -19.60
C GLY A 158 -7.18 -23.14 -21.02
N VAL A 159 -7.36 -24.14 -21.86
CA VAL A 159 -7.77 -23.97 -23.28
C VAL A 159 -9.17 -23.34 -23.42
N SER A 160 -10.04 -23.52 -22.44
CA SER A 160 -11.40 -22.93 -22.45
C SER A 160 -11.41 -21.46 -22.00
N GLY A 161 -10.30 -20.96 -21.45
CA GLY A 161 -10.14 -19.58 -21.03
C GLY A 161 -9.90 -18.66 -22.22
N THR A 162 -10.46 -17.44 -22.16
CA THR A 162 -10.17 -16.41 -23.17
C THR A 162 -8.84 -15.75 -22.84
N PRO A 163 -7.82 -15.81 -23.72
CA PRO A 163 -6.55 -15.13 -23.47
C PRO A 163 -6.74 -13.62 -23.29
N LEU A 164 -5.98 -13.04 -22.40
CA LEU A 164 -5.99 -11.59 -22.18
C LEU A 164 -5.51 -10.88 -23.44
N SER A 165 -6.34 -10.01 -24.02
CA SER A 165 -5.95 -9.16 -25.14
C SER A 165 -5.32 -7.85 -24.65
N GLN A 166 -4.50 -7.21 -25.51
CA GLN A 166 -3.92 -5.91 -25.18
C GLN A 166 -4.98 -4.84 -24.88
N LYS A 167 -6.08 -4.83 -25.64
CA LYS A 167 -7.22 -3.94 -25.41
C LYS A 167 -7.83 -4.14 -24.01
N ASN A 168 -8.04 -5.39 -23.62
CA ASN A 168 -8.63 -5.71 -22.31
C ASN A 168 -7.65 -5.39 -21.17
N ALA A 169 -6.34 -5.64 -21.33
CA ALA A 169 -5.34 -5.26 -20.34
C ALA A 169 -5.31 -3.73 -20.14
N THR A 170 -5.33 -2.95 -21.21
CA THR A 170 -5.39 -1.49 -21.14
C THR A 170 -6.68 -1.03 -20.46
N LEU A 171 -7.82 -1.63 -20.78
CA LEU A 171 -9.10 -1.31 -20.14
C LEU A 171 -9.07 -1.62 -18.64
N GLN A 172 -8.48 -2.75 -18.24
CA GLN A 172 -8.30 -3.10 -16.82
C GLN A 172 -7.43 -2.08 -16.10
N VAL A 173 -6.31 -1.64 -16.70
CA VAL A 173 -5.47 -0.58 -16.14
C VAL A 173 -6.26 0.72 -15.96
N LEU A 174 -6.99 1.16 -16.98
CA LEU A 174 -7.83 2.35 -16.89
C LEU A 174 -8.89 2.22 -15.79
N LEU A 175 -9.55 1.07 -15.68
CA LEU A 175 -10.53 0.80 -14.63
C LEU A 175 -9.90 0.89 -13.24
N VAL A 176 -8.72 0.31 -13.05
CA VAL A 176 -7.97 0.39 -11.78
C VAL A 176 -7.69 1.83 -11.39
N TRP A 177 -7.10 2.64 -12.28
CA TRP A 177 -6.74 4.01 -11.96
C TRP A 177 -7.97 4.91 -11.76
N VAL A 178 -8.98 4.82 -12.62
CA VAL A 178 -10.22 5.61 -12.49
C VAL A 178 -10.95 5.25 -11.21
N SER A 179 -11.12 3.97 -10.89
CA SER A 179 -11.78 3.57 -9.63
C SER A 179 -10.98 3.99 -8.39
N SER A 180 -9.64 3.92 -8.44
CA SER A 180 -8.78 4.39 -7.35
C SER A 180 -8.95 5.89 -7.09
N ILE A 181 -8.95 6.70 -8.16
CA ILE A 181 -9.18 8.16 -8.05
C ILE A 181 -10.58 8.44 -7.51
N LEU A 182 -11.60 7.78 -8.05
CA LEU A 182 -12.99 8.00 -7.63
C LEU A 182 -13.21 7.66 -6.15
N TRP A 183 -12.58 6.61 -5.63
CA TRP A 183 -12.69 6.29 -4.20
C TRP A 183 -11.93 7.28 -3.32
N CYS A 184 -10.75 7.69 -3.71
CA CYS A 184 -9.90 8.54 -2.89
C CYS A 184 -10.26 10.04 -2.97
N ILE A 185 -11.16 10.45 -3.88
CA ILE A 185 -11.56 11.87 -3.99
C ILE A 185 -12.64 12.25 -2.96
N PHE A 186 -13.41 11.30 -2.41
CA PHE A 186 -14.52 11.58 -1.51
C PHE A 186 -14.14 12.34 -0.23
N PRO A 187 -12.98 12.17 0.40
CA PRO A 187 -12.57 12.98 1.53
C PRO A 187 -12.52 14.49 1.25
N PHE A 188 -12.27 14.92 0.00
CA PHE A 188 -12.34 16.33 -0.39
C PHE A 188 -13.79 16.87 -0.42
N PHE A 189 -14.78 16.00 -0.46
CA PHE A 189 -16.21 16.33 -0.44
C PHE A 189 -16.88 16.08 0.92
N GLY A 190 -16.08 15.82 1.96
CA GLY A 190 -16.55 15.67 3.33
C GLY A 190 -17.00 14.26 3.73
N TRP A 191 -16.84 13.24 2.86
CA TRP A 191 -16.99 11.86 3.29
C TRP A 191 -15.67 11.33 3.85
N ASN A 192 -15.38 11.62 5.13
CA ASN A 192 -14.08 11.63 5.79
C ASN A 192 -13.22 12.85 5.39
N ARG A 193 -11.96 12.91 5.82
CA ARG A 193 -10.98 13.95 5.47
C ARG A 193 -9.56 13.42 5.55
N TYR A 194 -8.63 14.17 4.98
CA TYR A 194 -7.20 13.91 5.10
C TYR A 194 -6.58 14.81 6.16
N VAL A 195 -5.80 14.23 7.07
CA VAL A 195 -5.25 14.92 8.25
C VAL A 195 -3.82 14.45 8.53
N PRO A 196 -3.02 15.24 9.31
CA PRO A 196 -1.74 14.77 9.81
C PRO A 196 -1.87 13.51 10.69
N GLU A 197 -0.98 12.56 10.49
CA GLU A 197 -0.87 11.35 11.30
C GLU A 197 -0.05 11.63 12.58
N GLY A 198 -0.15 10.78 13.58
CA GLY A 198 0.24 10.98 14.97
C GLY A 198 1.60 11.60 15.29
N ASN A 199 2.63 11.37 14.46
CA ASN A 199 3.94 12.00 14.64
C ASN A 199 4.09 13.33 13.89
N MET A 200 3.03 13.82 13.25
CA MET A 200 2.94 15.08 12.51
C MET A 200 3.88 15.20 11.31
N THR A 201 4.41 14.11 10.75
CA THR A 201 5.32 14.15 9.59
C THR A 201 4.72 13.61 8.30
N ALA A 202 3.56 12.99 8.37
CA ALA A 202 2.82 12.43 7.25
C ALA A 202 1.33 12.74 7.38
N CYS A 203 0.58 12.62 6.27
CA CYS A 203 -0.87 12.80 6.25
C CYS A 203 -1.56 11.54 5.71
N GLY A 204 -2.73 11.23 6.26
CA GLY A 204 -3.56 10.08 5.90
C GLY A 204 -5.04 10.36 6.15
N THR A 205 -5.89 9.32 6.11
CA THR A 205 -7.32 9.41 6.43
C THR A 205 -7.55 9.66 7.92
N ASP A 206 -8.60 10.40 8.27
CA ASP A 206 -8.98 10.65 9.66
C ASP A 206 -9.68 9.42 10.26
N TYR A 207 -8.89 8.55 10.86
CA TYR A 207 -9.37 7.35 11.56
C TYR A 207 -9.72 7.59 13.03
N LEU A 208 -9.52 8.80 13.54
CA LEU A 208 -9.90 9.18 14.90
C LEU A 208 -11.26 9.89 14.97
N THR A 209 -11.86 10.20 13.82
CA THR A 209 -13.17 10.88 13.76
C THR A 209 -14.23 10.15 14.57
N GLU A 210 -15.06 10.91 15.31
CA GLU A 210 -16.21 10.40 16.03
C GLU A 210 -17.52 10.48 15.23
N ASP A 211 -17.50 11.18 14.09
CA ASP A 211 -18.63 11.31 13.19
C ASP A 211 -18.89 10.00 12.43
N GLU A 212 -20.08 9.42 12.59
CA GLU A 212 -20.45 8.14 11.98
C GLU A 212 -20.50 8.21 10.45
N PHE A 213 -20.82 9.37 9.85
CA PHE A 213 -20.77 9.53 8.41
C PHE A 213 -19.31 9.42 7.91
N SER A 214 -18.38 10.08 8.56
CA SER A 214 -16.94 9.99 8.26
C SER A 214 -16.39 8.57 8.50
N ARG A 215 -16.82 7.89 9.57
CA ARG A 215 -16.45 6.48 9.85
C ARG A 215 -16.97 5.55 8.76
N SER A 216 -18.15 5.79 8.22
CA SER A 216 -18.73 4.95 7.17
C SER A 216 -17.83 4.87 5.93
N TYR A 217 -17.10 5.94 5.60
CA TYR A 217 -16.08 5.91 4.55
C TYR A 217 -15.00 4.87 4.84
N LEU A 218 -14.46 4.85 6.05
CA LEU A 218 -13.39 3.92 6.43
C LEU A 218 -13.86 2.46 6.40
N TYR A 219 -15.10 2.17 6.79
CA TYR A 219 -15.68 0.83 6.68
C TYR A 219 -15.76 0.38 5.22
N VAL A 220 -16.39 1.19 4.37
CA VAL A 220 -16.57 0.86 2.96
C VAL A 220 -15.22 0.79 2.24
N TYR A 221 -14.31 1.72 2.54
CA TYR A 221 -12.96 1.74 2.00
C TYR A 221 -12.18 0.49 2.39
N SER A 222 -12.24 0.06 3.66
CA SER A 222 -11.59 -1.18 4.12
C SER A 222 -12.13 -2.42 3.40
N VAL A 223 -13.44 -2.50 3.17
CA VAL A 223 -14.03 -3.59 2.39
C VAL A 223 -13.53 -3.57 0.96
N TRP A 224 -13.53 -2.40 0.32
CA TRP A 224 -13.15 -2.25 -1.08
C TRP A 224 -11.65 -2.51 -1.33
N VAL A 225 -10.76 -2.01 -0.47
CA VAL A 225 -9.30 -2.05 -0.69
C VAL A 225 -8.65 -3.27 -0.06
N TYR A 226 -9.25 -3.86 0.97
CA TYR A 226 -8.61 -4.92 1.73
C TYR A 226 -9.42 -6.22 1.75
N PHE A 227 -10.63 -6.23 2.30
CA PHE A 227 -11.36 -7.48 2.56
C PHE A 227 -11.90 -8.13 1.28
N ALA A 228 -12.48 -7.38 0.36
CA ALA A 228 -12.96 -7.93 -0.91
C ALA A 228 -11.82 -8.42 -1.81
N PRO A 229 -10.72 -7.67 -2.02
CA PRO A 229 -9.52 -8.17 -2.66
C PRO A 229 -8.96 -9.45 -2.04
N LEU A 230 -8.85 -9.50 -0.70
CA LEU A 230 -8.37 -10.68 0.00
C LEU A 230 -9.23 -11.91 -0.30
N ALA A 231 -10.55 -11.78 -0.20
CA ALA A 231 -11.48 -12.87 -0.47
C ALA A 231 -11.38 -13.38 -1.92
N LEU A 232 -11.30 -12.45 -2.89
CA LEU A 232 -11.14 -12.78 -4.31
C LEU A 232 -9.82 -13.50 -4.59
N ILE A 233 -8.74 -13.03 -4.00
CA ILE A 233 -7.40 -13.60 -4.20
C ILE A 233 -7.33 -15.00 -3.57
N VAL A 234 -7.84 -15.18 -2.35
CA VAL A 234 -7.93 -16.49 -1.69
C VAL A 234 -8.75 -17.47 -2.54
N TYR A 235 -9.89 -17.04 -3.06
CA TYR A 235 -10.70 -17.85 -3.97
C TYR A 235 -9.90 -18.27 -5.21
N CYS A 236 -9.28 -17.33 -5.91
CA CYS A 236 -8.51 -17.64 -7.11
C CYS A 236 -7.36 -18.61 -6.84
N TYR A 237 -6.58 -18.37 -5.77
CA TYR A 237 -5.45 -19.25 -5.45
C TYR A 237 -5.84 -20.61 -4.92
N PHE A 238 -6.95 -20.72 -4.22
CA PHE A 238 -7.52 -22.04 -3.87
C PHE A 238 -7.74 -22.90 -5.12
N HIS A 239 -8.35 -22.35 -6.16
CA HIS A 239 -8.58 -23.04 -7.42
C HIS A 239 -7.30 -23.26 -8.23
N ILE A 240 -6.37 -22.29 -8.25
CA ILE A 240 -5.08 -22.45 -8.93
C ILE A 240 -4.29 -23.61 -8.34
N VAL A 241 -4.16 -23.67 -7.01
CA VAL A 241 -3.43 -24.75 -6.32
C VAL A 241 -4.08 -26.10 -6.58
N SER A 242 -5.40 -26.18 -6.53
CA SER A 242 -6.15 -27.40 -6.82
C SER A 242 -5.95 -27.87 -8.27
N ALA A 243 -5.99 -26.95 -9.24
CA ALA A 243 -5.77 -27.27 -10.65
C ALA A 243 -4.33 -27.76 -10.90
N VAL A 244 -3.33 -27.11 -10.32
CA VAL A 244 -1.92 -27.51 -10.43
C VAL A 244 -1.72 -28.91 -9.83
N ALA A 245 -2.24 -29.19 -8.63
CA ALA A 245 -2.12 -30.48 -8.00
C ALA A 245 -2.77 -31.61 -8.82
N THR A 246 -3.94 -31.32 -9.43
CA THR A 246 -4.63 -32.27 -10.31
C THR A 246 -3.83 -32.56 -11.57
N HIS A 247 -3.30 -31.51 -12.21
CA HIS A 247 -2.48 -31.66 -13.42
C HIS A 247 -1.17 -32.44 -13.13
N GLU A 248 -0.48 -32.15 -12.04
CA GLU A 248 0.73 -32.89 -11.64
C GLU A 248 0.44 -34.37 -11.38
N LYS A 249 -0.72 -34.68 -10.77
CA LYS A 249 -1.16 -36.06 -10.56
C LYS A 249 -1.42 -36.77 -11.89
N GLN A 250 -2.14 -36.15 -12.82
CA GLN A 250 -2.43 -36.71 -14.14
C GLN A 250 -1.14 -36.98 -14.93
N MET A 251 -0.19 -36.05 -14.93
CA MET A 251 1.11 -36.19 -15.60
C MET A 251 1.91 -37.37 -15.01
N ARG A 252 1.90 -37.54 -13.70
CA ARG A 252 2.57 -38.64 -13.01
C ARG A 252 1.95 -39.97 -13.35
N ASP A 253 0.61 -40.06 -13.40
CA ASP A 253 -0.11 -41.29 -13.71
C ASP A 253 0.09 -41.67 -15.19
N GLN A 254 0.15 -40.71 -16.11
CA GLN A 254 0.50 -40.93 -17.51
C GLN A 254 1.96 -41.44 -17.69
N ALA A 255 2.91 -40.83 -17.01
CA ALA A 255 4.30 -41.24 -17.02
C ALA A 255 4.46 -42.71 -16.56
N LYS A 256 3.75 -43.07 -15.49
CA LYS A 256 3.72 -44.48 -14.98
C LYS A 256 3.15 -45.46 -16.02
N LYS A 257 2.04 -45.11 -16.69
CA LYS A 257 1.43 -45.93 -17.73
C LYS A 257 2.37 -46.15 -18.93
N MET A 258 3.20 -45.15 -19.26
CA MET A 258 4.14 -45.22 -20.37
C MET A 258 5.52 -45.80 -19.98
N GLY A 259 5.73 -46.19 -18.72
CA GLY A 259 7.00 -46.73 -18.23
C GLY A 259 8.16 -45.74 -18.24
N VAL A 260 7.89 -44.42 -18.29
CA VAL A 260 8.93 -43.38 -18.32
C VAL A 260 9.01 -42.63 -16.99
N LYS A 261 10.22 -42.18 -16.62
CA LYS A 261 10.44 -41.47 -15.32
C LYS A 261 9.78 -40.10 -15.29
N SER A 262 9.60 -39.45 -16.44
CA SER A 262 8.97 -38.12 -16.51
C SER A 262 8.54 -37.82 -17.95
N LEU A 263 7.44 -37.12 -18.12
CA LEU A 263 7.02 -36.56 -19.41
C LEU A 263 7.63 -35.17 -19.54
N ARG A 264 8.75 -35.04 -20.23
CA ARG A 264 9.34 -33.74 -20.61
C ARG A 264 8.78 -33.27 -21.95
N THR A 265 7.49 -32.98 -21.99
CA THR A 265 6.84 -32.39 -23.16
C THR A 265 6.93 -30.87 -23.12
N GLU A 266 6.77 -30.20 -24.26
CA GLU A 266 6.68 -28.72 -24.32
C GLU A 266 5.51 -28.20 -23.48
N GLU A 267 4.43 -28.97 -23.36
CA GLU A 267 3.28 -28.68 -22.52
C GLU A 267 3.64 -28.69 -21.03
N ALA A 268 4.46 -29.64 -20.55
CA ALA A 268 4.94 -29.67 -19.18
C ALA A 268 5.84 -28.48 -18.86
N LYS A 269 6.68 -28.02 -19.79
CA LYS A 269 7.50 -26.83 -19.63
C LYS A 269 6.64 -25.55 -19.53
N LYS A 270 5.63 -25.43 -20.39
CA LYS A 270 4.70 -24.29 -20.39
C LYS A 270 3.93 -24.23 -19.06
N THR A 271 3.37 -25.35 -18.61
CA THR A 271 2.66 -25.43 -17.32
C THR A 271 3.58 -25.06 -16.14
N SER A 272 4.85 -25.51 -16.16
CA SER A 272 5.82 -25.14 -15.14
C SER A 272 6.12 -23.64 -15.10
N ALA A 273 6.20 -22.99 -16.29
CA ALA A 273 6.39 -21.54 -16.38
C ALA A 273 5.20 -20.77 -15.82
N GLU A 274 3.96 -21.18 -16.17
CA GLU A 274 2.74 -20.54 -15.66
C GLU A 274 2.61 -20.72 -14.14
N CYS A 275 2.93 -21.90 -13.58
CA CYS A 275 2.98 -22.12 -12.14
C CYS A 275 4.00 -21.23 -11.44
N ARG A 276 5.17 -20.98 -12.07
CA ARG A 276 6.18 -20.06 -11.53
C ARG A 276 5.64 -18.64 -11.48
N LEU A 277 5.01 -18.17 -12.55
CA LEU A 277 4.40 -16.83 -12.59
C LEU A 277 3.27 -16.68 -11.55
N ALA A 278 2.47 -17.71 -11.35
CA ALA A 278 1.44 -17.72 -10.30
C ALA A 278 2.06 -17.64 -8.88
N LYS A 279 3.16 -18.35 -8.63
CA LYS A 279 3.90 -18.26 -7.36
C LYS A 279 4.45 -16.86 -7.12
N VAL A 280 5.03 -16.23 -8.14
CA VAL A 280 5.50 -14.84 -8.07
C VAL A 280 4.35 -13.90 -7.71
N ALA A 281 3.23 -14.00 -8.42
CA ALA A 281 2.06 -13.17 -8.15
C ALA A 281 1.49 -13.42 -6.73
N LEU A 282 1.44 -14.66 -6.25
CA LEU A 282 1.04 -14.96 -4.88
C LEU A 282 1.98 -14.34 -3.85
N THR A 283 3.29 -14.40 -4.10
CA THR A 283 4.29 -13.82 -3.20
C THR A 283 4.12 -12.30 -3.11
N THR A 284 3.99 -11.59 -4.24
CA THR A 284 3.79 -10.12 -4.25
C THR A 284 2.51 -9.72 -3.54
N VAL A 285 1.41 -10.43 -3.79
CA VAL A 285 0.13 -10.19 -3.12
C VAL A 285 0.21 -10.45 -1.61
N SER A 286 0.85 -11.55 -1.19
CA SER A 286 1.01 -11.87 0.24
C SER A 286 1.83 -10.80 0.96
N LEU A 287 2.91 -10.32 0.34
CA LEU A 287 3.73 -9.23 0.86
C LEU A 287 2.95 -7.91 0.95
N TRP A 288 2.06 -7.65 -0.02
CA TRP A 288 1.17 -6.49 0.03
C TRP A 288 0.27 -6.54 1.27
N PHE A 289 -0.43 -7.65 1.49
CA PHE A 289 -1.29 -7.80 2.67
C PHE A 289 -0.49 -7.70 3.98
N MET A 290 0.68 -8.32 4.06
CA MET A 290 1.55 -8.20 5.24
C MET A 290 1.96 -6.76 5.53
N ALA A 291 2.27 -5.99 4.49
CA ALA A 291 2.68 -4.60 4.62
C ALA A 291 1.53 -3.66 5.01
N TRP A 292 0.32 -3.87 4.48
CA TRP A 292 -0.84 -3.01 4.71
C TRP A 292 -1.65 -3.38 5.96
N THR A 293 -1.51 -4.62 6.48
CA THR A 293 -2.23 -5.07 7.67
C THR A 293 -1.97 -4.19 8.90
N PRO A 294 -0.72 -3.77 9.23
CA PRO A 294 -0.49 -2.87 10.36
C PRO A 294 -1.23 -1.55 10.23
N TYR A 295 -1.27 -0.96 9.03
CA TYR A 295 -2.00 0.29 8.78
C TYR A 295 -3.52 0.11 8.91
N LEU A 296 -4.07 -1.01 8.42
CA LEU A 296 -5.48 -1.36 8.62
C LEU A 296 -5.81 -1.49 10.12
N ILE A 297 -4.96 -2.18 10.89
CA ILE A 297 -5.14 -2.34 12.34
C ILE A 297 -5.16 -0.98 13.04
N ILE A 298 -4.28 -0.05 12.67
CA ILE A 298 -4.25 1.31 13.23
C ILE A 298 -5.53 2.07 12.91
N ASN A 299 -6.01 2.02 11.66
CA ASN A 299 -7.26 2.68 11.27
C ASN A 299 -8.46 2.13 12.09
N TRP A 300 -8.56 0.82 12.23
CA TRP A 300 -9.62 0.20 13.01
C TRP A 300 -9.47 0.45 14.52
N ALA A 301 -8.24 0.39 15.03
CA ALA A 301 -7.97 0.74 16.42
C ALA A 301 -8.33 2.20 16.72
N GLY A 302 -8.01 3.13 15.81
CA GLY A 302 -8.37 4.54 15.97
C GLY A 302 -9.87 4.76 16.03
N MET A 303 -10.67 4.03 15.23
CA MET A 303 -12.13 4.13 15.24
C MET A 303 -12.77 3.57 16.52
N PHE A 304 -12.26 2.47 17.07
CA PHE A 304 -12.93 1.76 18.16
C PHE A 304 -12.21 1.88 19.51
N TYR A 305 -10.89 2.02 19.50
CA TYR A 305 -10.03 2.01 20.68
C TYR A 305 -8.90 3.06 20.56
N PRO A 306 -9.23 4.35 20.39
CA PRO A 306 -8.23 5.39 20.11
C PRO A 306 -7.11 5.43 21.17
N SER A 307 -7.38 5.04 22.42
CA SER A 307 -6.39 5.01 23.50
C SER A 307 -5.15 4.14 23.22
N VAL A 308 -5.23 3.15 22.32
CA VAL A 308 -4.07 2.30 21.97
C VAL A 308 -3.22 2.89 20.83
N VAL A 309 -3.71 3.94 20.18
CA VAL A 309 -3.02 4.56 19.05
C VAL A 309 -2.09 5.65 19.54
N SER A 310 -0.80 5.38 19.51
CA SER A 310 0.25 6.35 19.84
C SER A 310 0.86 6.94 18.55
N PRO A 311 1.53 8.11 18.63
CA PRO A 311 2.23 8.72 17.50
C PRO A 311 3.23 7.76 16.82
N LEU A 312 3.96 6.99 17.62
CA LEU A 312 4.94 6.04 17.12
C LEU A 312 4.28 4.84 16.42
N PHE A 313 3.20 4.31 17.00
CA PHE A 313 2.46 3.20 16.41
C PHE A 313 1.85 3.58 15.06
N SER A 314 1.27 4.78 14.98
CA SER A 314 0.66 5.33 13.76
C SER A 314 1.66 5.44 12.61
N ILE A 315 2.83 6.06 12.84
CA ILE A 315 3.79 6.30 11.75
C ILE A 315 4.43 5.01 11.24
N TRP A 316 4.76 4.07 12.12
CA TRP A 316 5.36 2.81 11.68
C TRP A 316 4.40 1.97 10.84
N GLY A 317 3.10 1.95 11.14
CA GLY A 317 2.10 1.32 10.27
C GLY A 317 2.04 1.93 8.88
N SER A 318 2.09 3.27 8.81
CA SER A 318 2.16 4.01 7.55
C SER A 318 3.45 3.71 6.76
N VAL A 319 4.59 3.58 7.43
CA VAL A 319 5.88 3.23 6.82
C VAL A 319 5.88 1.81 6.27
N PHE A 320 5.34 0.84 7.01
CA PHE A 320 5.19 -0.54 6.52
C PHE A 320 4.35 -0.61 5.25
N ALA A 321 3.22 0.11 5.22
CA ALA A 321 2.38 0.18 4.03
C ALA A 321 3.14 0.73 2.81
N LYS A 322 3.92 1.81 2.99
CA LYS A 322 4.75 2.41 1.94
C LYS A 322 5.92 1.51 1.51
N ALA A 323 6.49 0.73 2.43
CA ALA A 323 7.58 -0.20 2.14
C ALA A 323 7.18 -1.32 1.16
N ASN A 324 5.87 -1.58 1.01
CA ASN A 324 5.36 -2.50 -0.02
C ASN A 324 5.94 -2.20 -1.41
N ALA A 325 6.11 -0.94 -1.76
CA ALA A 325 6.60 -0.51 -3.06
C ALA A 325 8.03 -1.02 -3.41
N VAL A 326 8.80 -1.52 -2.43
CA VAL A 326 10.14 -2.13 -2.65
C VAL A 326 10.04 -3.60 -2.99
N TYR A 327 8.99 -4.31 -2.54
CA TYR A 327 8.95 -5.76 -2.59
C TYR A 327 8.81 -6.31 -4.01
N ASN A 328 8.00 -5.66 -4.85
CA ASN A 328 7.72 -6.13 -6.20
C ASN A 328 8.98 -6.24 -7.08
N PRO A 329 9.84 -5.22 -7.20
CA PRO A 329 11.09 -5.34 -7.94
C PRO A 329 12.02 -6.43 -7.40
N ILE A 330 12.10 -6.61 -6.09
CA ILE A 330 12.92 -7.65 -5.47
C ILE A 330 12.41 -9.04 -5.83
N VAL A 331 11.09 -9.26 -5.71
CA VAL A 331 10.47 -10.54 -6.06
C VAL A 331 10.69 -10.88 -7.53
N TYR A 332 10.55 -9.88 -8.43
CA TYR A 332 10.82 -10.08 -9.85
C TYR A 332 12.28 -10.42 -10.12
N ALA A 333 13.23 -9.71 -9.50
CA ALA A 333 14.65 -9.96 -9.66
C ALA A 333 15.07 -11.37 -9.19
N ILE A 334 14.55 -11.84 -8.04
CA ILE A 334 14.86 -13.18 -7.50
C ILE A 334 14.19 -14.29 -8.32
N SER A 335 13.02 -14.01 -8.89
CA SER A 335 12.21 -15.02 -9.58
C SER A 335 12.57 -15.18 -11.06
N HIS A 336 13.32 -14.25 -11.63
CA HIS A 336 13.81 -14.33 -13.01
C HIS A 336 15.25 -14.89 -13.01
N PRO A 337 15.50 -16.00 -13.77
CA PRO A 337 16.87 -16.53 -13.95
C PRO A 337 17.73 -15.59 -14.77
#